data_e98e56677f3fdf658703013aae84b031
#
_entry.id   e98e56677f3fdf658703013aae84b031
#
_cell.length_a   1.000
_cell.length_b   1.000
_cell.length_c   1.000
_cell.angle_alpha   90.00
_cell.angle_beta   90.00
_cell.angle_gamma   90.00
#
_symmetry.space_group_name_H-M   'P 1'
#
loop_
_entity.id
_entity.type
_entity.pdbx_description
1 polymer ?
#
loop_
_entity_poly.entity_id
_entity_poly.type
_entity_poly.pdbx_seq_one_letter_code
_entity_poly.pdbx_strand_id
1 'polypeptide(L)'
;LALSKEFGLSIEQMQKAVLNVRSVEHRLELREAGNITYIDDSYNSNPVGSHMALNVLESMPGLRIVMTPGMVELGDKSYELNKKFGTYMKDSADVVILVGEKITKPIKEGLKEVKFDSKNIYVVKSTKEAFALVKSLSSGKETYCLIENDLPDIYNE
;
A
#
# COMPACT_ATOMS: atom_id res chain seq x y z
N LEU A 1 22.36 3.80 10.79
CA LEU A 1 23.14 2.90 11.65
C LEU A 1 24.62 2.80 11.20
N ALA A 2 24.94 2.60 9.92
CA ALA A 2 26.32 2.51 9.44
C ALA A 2 27.11 3.80 9.74
N LEU A 3 26.59 4.97 9.35
CA LEU A 3 27.16 6.27 9.67
C LEU A 3 27.32 6.51 11.18
N SER A 4 26.31 6.09 11.98
CA SER A 4 26.35 6.27 13.42
C SER A 4 27.51 5.50 14.07
N LYS A 5 27.87 4.35 13.50
CA LYS A 5 29.01 3.56 13.92
C LYS A 5 30.34 4.28 13.64
N GLU A 6 30.46 4.90 12.47
CA GLU A 6 31.63 5.73 12.10
C GLU A 6 31.79 6.95 13.03
N PHE A 7 30.69 7.49 13.53
CA PHE A 7 30.70 8.56 14.53
C PHE A 7 30.89 8.04 15.97
N GLY A 8 31.21 6.76 16.18
CA GLY A 8 31.54 6.18 17.47
C GLY A 8 30.37 5.95 18.42
N LEU A 9 29.12 5.94 17.91
CA LEU A 9 27.97 5.60 18.73
C LEU A 9 27.96 4.09 19.09
N SER A 10 27.66 3.79 20.37
CA SER A 10 27.47 2.41 20.80
C SER A 10 26.18 1.80 20.23
N ILE A 11 26.11 0.47 20.20
CA ILE A 11 24.91 -0.26 19.77
C ILE A 11 23.71 0.15 20.61
N GLU A 12 23.86 0.32 21.93
CA GLU A 12 22.79 0.73 22.84
C GLU A 12 22.28 2.15 22.53
N GLN A 13 23.20 3.07 22.21
CA GLN A 13 22.83 4.42 21.77
C GLN A 13 22.07 4.39 20.45
N MET A 14 22.52 3.56 19.50
CA MET A 14 21.85 3.39 18.22
C MET A 14 20.46 2.78 18.38
N GLN A 15 20.29 1.77 19.25
CA GLN A 15 18.99 1.16 19.54
C GLN A 15 18.01 2.17 20.13
N LYS A 16 18.43 2.93 21.13
CA LYS A 16 17.60 4.00 21.71
C LYS A 16 17.23 5.08 20.69
N ALA A 17 18.15 5.45 19.82
CA ALA A 17 17.90 6.44 18.78
C ALA A 17 16.86 5.93 17.75
N VAL A 18 16.95 4.66 17.32
CA VAL A 18 15.99 4.07 16.38
C VAL A 18 14.57 4.07 16.94
N LEU A 19 14.39 3.77 18.23
CA LEU A 19 13.08 3.82 18.88
C LEU A 19 12.45 5.22 18.94
N ASN A 20 13.24 6.27 18.80
CA ASN A 20 12.80 7.66 18.80
C ASN A 20 12.70 8.28 17.38
N VAL A 21 13.00 7.50 16.33
CA VAL A 21 12.81 7.96 14.95
C VAL A 21 11.32 8.07 14.68
N ARG A 22 10.89 9.27 14.33
CA ARG A 22 9.50 9.48 13.90
C ARG A 22 9.36 9.03 12.44
N SER A 23 8.23 8.40 12.13
CA SER A 23 7.85 8.15 10.73
C SER A 23 7.74 9.47 9.97
N VAL A 24 8.08 9.44 8.69
CA VAL A 24 7.79 10.55 7.79
C VAL A 24 6.35 10.41 7.35
N GLU A 25 5.58 11.49 7.36
CA GLU A 25 4.19 11.50 6.91
C GLU A 25 4.07 10.89 5.50
N HIS A 26 3.06 10.05 5.31
CA HIS A 26 2.76 9.38 4.05
C HIS A 26 3.86 8.47 3.49
N ARG A 27 4.79 7.99 4.35
CA ARG A 27 5.85 7.03 3.97
C ARG A 27 5.85 5.86 4.94
N LEU A 28 5.06 4.84 4.64
CA LEU A 28 4.79 3.68 5.51
C LEU A 28 4.40 4.10 6.93
N GLU A 29 3.68 5.21 7.05
CA GLU A 29 3.22 5.73 8.34
C GLU A 29 2.05 4.90 8.85
N LEU A 30 2.13 4.44 10.10
CA LEU A 30 1.04 3.69 10.72
C LEU A 30 0.06 4.66 11.39
N ARG A 31 -1.22 4.57 10.99
CA ARG A 31 -2.32 5.36 11.54
C ARG A 31 -3.44 4.46 12.03
N GLU A 32 -3.68 4.45 13.31
CA GLU A 32 -4.72 3.63 13.92
C GLU A 32 -6.08 4.33 13.91
N ALA A 33 -7.12 3.59 13.49
CA ALA A 33 -8.51 4.03 13.50
C ALA A 33 -9.44 2.88 13.93
N GLY A 34 -9.58 2.72 15.24
CA GLY A 34 -10.34 1.62 15.83
C GLY A 34 -9.68 0.27 15.59
N ASN A 35 -10.34 -0.61 14.86
CA ASN A 35 -9.83 -1.93 14.49
C ASN A 35 -9.07 -1.94 13.15
N ILE A 36 -8.86 -0.78 12.56
CA ILE A 36 -8.14 -0.63 11.27
C ILE A 36 -6.83 0.10 11.53
N THR A 37 -5.72 -0.47 11.12
CA THR A 37 -4.43 0.20 11.00
C THR A 37 -4.18 0.51 9.54
N TYR A 38 -4.16 1.79 9.18
CA TYR A 38 -3.74 2.23 7.86
C TYR A 38 -2.22 2.28 7.82
N ILE A 39 -1.64 1.68 6.78
CA ILE A 39 -0.24 1.81 6.40
C ILE A 39 -0.22 2.84 5.27
N ASP A 40 0.07 4.09 5.63
CA ASP A 40 -0.01 5.21 4.71
C ASP A 40 1.32 5.39 3.96
N ASP A 41 1.37 4.95 2.70
CA ASP A 41 2.48 5.14 1.76
C ASP A 41 2.03 5.95 0.54
N SER A 42 1.23 6.99 0.80
CA SER A 42 0.54 7.75 -0.23
C SER A 42 1.34 8.91 -0.82
N TYR A 43 2.57 9.17 -0.37
CA TYR A 43 3.35 10.32 -0.86
C TYR A 43 3.70 10.23 -2.34
N ASN A 44 4.27 9.11 -2.76
CA ASN A 44 4.62 8.81 -4.15
C ASN A 44 4.95 7.32 -4.28
N SER A 45 4.53 6.72 -5.36
CA SER A 45 4.73 5.30 -5.60
C SER A 45 5.72 5.05 -6.75
N ASN A 46 6.57 4.05 -6.56
CA ASN A 46 7.48 3.54 -7.58
C ASN A 46 7.56 2.01 -7.49
N PRO A 47 8.00 1.31 -8.56
CA PRO A 47 7.94 -0.16 -8.61
C PRO A 47 8.71 -0.89 -7.49
N VAL A 48 9.76 -0.30 -6.96
CA VAL A 48 10.53 -0.90 -5.86
C VAL A 48 9.86 -0.62 -4.53
N GLY A 49 9.48 0.64 -4.29
CA GLY A 49 8.80 1.06 -3.06
C GLY A 49 7.48 0.32 -2.86
N SER A 50 6.63 0.26 -3.90
CA SER A 50 5.35 -0.43 -3.82
C SER A 50 5.48 -1.93 -3.53
N HIS A 51 6.52 -2.59 -4.07
CA HIS A 51 6.80 -3.98 -3.71
C HIS A 51 7.24 -4.12 -2.24
N MET A 52 8.06 -3.20 -1.74
CA MET A 52 8.46 -3.21 -0.33
C MET A 52 7.29 -2.91 0.61
N ALA A 53 6.38 -2.01 0.23
CA ALA A 53 5.16 -1.73 0.98
C ALA A 53 4.25 -2.96 1.07
N LEU A 54 4.13 -3.72 -0.02
CA LEU A 54 3.42 -5.01 -0.02
C LEU A 54 4.06 -6.02 0.92
N ASN A 55 5.39 -6.12 0.99
CA ASN A 55 6.09 -7.02 1.94
C ASN A 55 5.81 -6.62 3.40
N VAL A 56 5.69 -5.32 3.68
CA VAL A 56 5.26 -4.85 5.01
C VAL A 56 3.84 -5.33 5.30
N LEU A 57 2.91 -5.13 4.37
CA LEU A 57 1.52 -5.59 4.53
C LEU A 57 1.44 -7.11 4.72
N GLU A 58 2.23 -7.89 3.97
CA GLU A 58 2.29 -9.35 4.08
C GLU A 58 2.64 -9.83 5.49
N SER A 59 3.49 -9.09 6.20
CA SER A 59 3.89 -9.41 7.57
C SER A 59 2.84 -9.09 8.63
N MET A 60 1.75 -8.40 8.26
CA MET A 60 0.72 -7.98 9.20
C MET A 60 -0.27 -9.12 9.48
N PRO A 61 -0.72 -9.28 10.74
CA PRO A 61 -1.78 -10.24 11.08
C PRO A 61 -3.15 -9.72 10.62
N GLY A 62 -4.15 -10.57 10.58
CA GLY A 62 -5.54 -10.16 10.31
C GLY A 62 -5.88 -9.98 8.83
N LEU A 63 -6.88 -9.14 8.55
CA LEU A 63 -7.33 -8.84 7.18
C LEU A 63 -6.41 -7.80 6.52
N ARG A 64 -5.83 -8.15 5.38
CA ARG A 64 -4.90 -7.30 4.63
C ARG A 64 -5.56 -6.74 3.40
N ILE A 65 -5.66 -5.42 3.33
CA ILE A 65 -6.30 -4.69 2.24
C ILE A 65 -5.25 -3.81 1.55
N VAL A 66 -5.22 -3.84 0.22
CA VAL A 66 -4.50 -2.84 -0.60
C VAL A 66 -5.52 -1.88 -1.19
N MET A 67 -5.31 -0.59 -1.03
CA MET A 67 -6.06 0.49 -1.66
C MET A 67 -5.12 1.35 -2.49
N THR A 68 -5.35 1.44 -3.82
CA THR A 68 -4.44 2.15 -4.71
C THR A 68 -5.14 2.66 -5.97
N PRO A 69 -4.73 3.83 -6.51
CA PRO A 69 -5.08 4.28 -7.85
C PRO A 69 -4.09 3.75 -8.90
N GLY A 70 -3.06 3.03 -8.47
CA GLY A 70 -1.92 2.64 -9.30
C GLY A 70 -0.78 3.65 -9.27
N MET A 71 0.32 3.28 -9.91
CA MET A 71 1.50 4.12 -10.02
C MET A 71 1.36 5.05 -11.24
N VAL A 72 1.72 6.32 -11.05
CA VAL A 72 1.74 7.36 -12.10
C VAL A 72 3.17 7.71 -12.50
N GLU A 73 3.35 8.56 -13.49
CA GLU A 73 4.66 9.10 -13.94
C GLU A 73 5.68 8.04 -14.40
N LEU A 74 5.21 6.89 -14.88
CA LEU A 74 6.05 5.78 -15.33
C LEU A 74 6.35 5.80 -16.85
N GLY A 75 5.87 6.83 -17.56
CA GLY A 75 6.04 6.95 -19.01
C GLY A 75 5.50 5.73 -19.76
N ASP A 76 6.18 5.31 -20.81
CA ASP A 76 5.78 4.19 -21.68
C ASP A 76 5.69 2.84 -20.96
N LYS A 77 6.32 2.72 -19.78
CA LYS A 77 6.30 1.50 -18.97
C LYS A 77 5.13 1.43 -17.99
N SER A 78 4.27 2.45 -17.96
CA SER A 78 3.18 2.58 -16.99
C SER A 78 2.28 1.34 -16.99
N TYR A 79 1.88 0.85 -18.14
CA TYR A 79 1.03 -0.33 -18.24
C TYR A 79 1.71 -1.59 -17.67
N GLU A 80 2.94 -1.86 -18.12
CA GLU A 80 3.68 -3.08 -17.72
C GLU A 80 3.98 -3.09 -16.22
N LEU A 81 4.43 -1.95 -15.67
CA LEU A 81 4.80 -1.83 -14.26
C LEU A 81 3.58 -1.92 -13.35
N ASN A 82 2.45 -1.29 -13.72
CA ASN A 82 1.20 -1.43 -12.98
C ASN A 82 0.65 -2.86 -13.05
N LYS A 83 0.76 -3.52 -14.19
CA LYS A 83 0.36 -4.92 -14.33
C LYS A 83 1.21 -5.81 -13.42
N LYS A 84 2.51 -5.60 -13.40
CA LYS A 84 3.44 -6.31 -12.52
C LYS A 84 3.15 -6.06 -11.04
N PHE A 85 2.83 -4.83 -10.67
CA PHE A 85 2.39 -4.48 -9.32
C PHE A 85 1.16 -5.31 -8.89
N GLY A 86 0.19 -5.48 -9.78
CA GLY A 86 -0.96 -6.37 -9.53
C GLY A 86 -0.56 -7.82 -9.26
N THR A 87 0.49 -8.34 -9.92
CA THR A 87 0.95 -9.72 -9.66
C THR A 87 1.58 -9.90 -8.28
N TYR A 88 2.21 -8.87 -7.75
CA TYR A 88 2.84 -8.91 -6.42
C TYR A 88 1.84 -8.95 -5.25
N MET A 89 0.59 -8.53 -5.49
CA MET A 89 -0.43 -8.47 -4.42
C MET A 89 -0.95 -9.85 -4.00
N LYS A 90 -0.63 -10.92 -4.74
CA LYS A 90 -1.24 -12.23 -4.54
C LYS A 90 -1.08 -12.77 -3.13
N ASP A 91 0.11 -12.67 -2.58
CA ASP A 91 0.46 -13.24 -1.29
C ASP A 91 0.36 -12.20 -0.17
N SER A 92 0.42 -10.93 -0.55
CA SER A 92 0.44 -9.80 0.38
C SER A 92 -0.94 -9.27 0.78
N ALA A 93 -1.99 -9.51 -0.03
CA ALA A 93 -3.31 -8.96 0.19
C ALA A 93 -4.41 -10.03 0.17
N ASP A 94 -5.42 -9.84 1.03
CA ASP A 94 -6.65 -10.63 1.02
C ASP A 94 -7.75 -9.94 0.21
N VAL A 95 -7.70 -8.60 0.14
CA VAL A 95 -8.63 -7.75 -0.62
C VAL A 95 -7.85 -6.65 -1.34
N VAL A 96 -8.27 -6.33 -2.57
CA VAL A 96 -7.71 -5.22 -3.35
C VAL A 96 -8.81 -4.26 -3.75
N ILE A 97 -8.64 -2.98 -3.44
CA ILE A 97 -9.53 -1.87 -3.79
C ILE A 97 -8.79 -0.95 -4.76
N LEU A 98 -9.24 -0.95 -5.99
CA LEU A 98 -8.70 -0.16 -7.10
C LEU A 98 -9.51 1.12 -7.26
N VAL A 99 -8.85 2.28 -7.17
CA VAL A 99 -9.51 3.58 -7.32
C VAL A 99 -9.29 4.10 -8.74
N GLY A 100 -10.39 4.25 -9.51
CA GLY A 100 -10.35 4.64 -10.91
C GLY A 100 -10.19 3.45 -11.87
N GLU A 101 -11.20 3.24 -12.71
CA GLU A 101 -11.27 2.06 -13.57
C GLU A 101 -10.19 2.02 -14.67
N LYS A 102 -9.97 3.15 -15.34
CA LYS A 102 -9.06 3.21 -16.50
C LYS A 102 -7.60 2.99 -16.08
N ILE A 103 -7.17 3.72 -15.06
CA ILE A 103 -5.77 3.74 -14.62
C ILE A 103 -5.37 2.42 -13.94
N THR A 104 -6.30 1.78 -13.23
CA THR A 104 -6.04 0.53 -12.51
C THR A 104 -6.31 -0.73 -13.33
N LYS A 105 -6.74 -0.60 -14.60
CA LYS A 105 -6.96 -1.74 -15.49
C LYS A 105 -5.76 -2.67 -15.59
N PRO A 106 -4.51 -2.20 -15.75
CA PRO A 106 -3.34 -3.07 -15.79
C PRO A 106 -3.15 -3.88 -14.49
N ILE A 107 -3.37 -3.23 -13.32
CA ILE A 107 -3.28 -3.92 -12.02
C ILE A 107 -4.30 -5.05 -11.94
N LYS A 108 -5.55 -4.78 -12.34
CA LYS A 108 -6.61 -5.80 -12.38
C LYS A 108 -6.26 -6.97 -13.30
N GLU A 109 -5.58 -6.71 -14.41
CA GLU A 109 -5.09 -7.76 -15.30
C GLU A 109 -3.96 -8.59 -14.66
N GLY A 110 -3.03 -7.94 -13.96
CA GLY A 110 -1.99 -8.62 -13.19
C GLY A 110 -2.57 -9.53 -12.09
N LEU A 111 -3.55 -9.05 -11.35
CA LEU A 111 -4.29 -9.84 -10.35
C LEU A 111 -4.94 -11.09 -10.96
N LYS A 112 -5.55 -10.95 -12.14
CA LYS A 112 -6.16 -12.08 -12.86
C LYS A 112 -5.11 -13.10 -13.32
N GLU A 113 -3.96 -12.64 -13.79
CA GLU A 113 -2.86 -13.51 -14.24
C GLU A 113 -2.37 -14.44 -13.14
N VAL A 114 -2.28 -13.93 -11.91
CA VAL A 114 -1.90 -14.73 -10.73
C VAL A 114 -3.08 -15.44 -10.06
N LYS A 115 -4.27 -15.41 -10.68
CA LYS A 115 -5.50 -16.04 -10.17
C LYS A 115 -5.89 -15.54 -8.77
N PHE A 116 -5.77 -14.24 -8.54
CA PHE A 116 -6.35 -13.61 -7.34
C PHE A 116 -7.87 -13.77 -7.36
N ASP A 117 -8.49 -14.01 -6.20
CA ASP A 117 -9.95 -14.23 -6.16
C ASP A 117 -10.70 -12.96 -6.60
N SER A 118 -11.41 -13.06 -7.70
CA SER A 118 -12.14 -11.93 -8.29
C SER A 118 -13.23 -11.34 -7.39
N LYS A 119 -13.72 -12.10 -6.41
CA LYS A 119 -14.69 -11.63 -5.41
C LYS A 119 -14.08 -10.61 -4.44
N ASN A 120 -12.76 -10.62 -4.31
CA ASN A 120 -12.00 -9.75 -3.43
C ASN A 120 -11.32 -8.60 -4.18
N ILE A 121 -11.67 -8.38 -5.46
CA ILE A 121 -11.19 -7.24 -6.27
C ILE A 121 -12.34 -6.26 -6.46
N TYR A 122 -12.21 -5.09 -5.89
CA TYR A 122 -13.19 -4.02 -6.00
C TYR A 122 -12.63 -2.88 -6.84
N VAL A 123 -13.45 -2.27 -7.67
CA VAL A 123 -13.12 -1.07 -8.44
C VAL A 123 -14.11 0.01 -8.03
N VAL A 124 -13.60 1.12 -7.52
CA VAL A 124 -14.39 2.25 -7.03
C VAL A 124 -14.02 3.53 -7.78
N LYS A 125 -14.90 4.52 -7.75
CA LYS A 125 -14.70 5.76 -8.50
C LYS A 125 -13.96 6.83 -7.71
N SER A 126 -14.00 6.75 -6.38
CA SER A 126 -13.44 7.79 -5.52
C SER A 126 -12.79 7.22 -4.27
N THR A 127 -11.86 7.99 -3.71
CA THR A 127 -11.24 7.74 -2.41
C THR A 127 -12.29 7.58 -1.29
N LYS A 128 -13.34 8.39 -1.32
CA LYS A 128 -14.44 8.31 -0.34
C LYS A 128 -15.15 6.96 -0.38
N GLU A 129 -15.43 6.44 -1.58
CA GLU A 129 -16.00 5.10 -1.75
C GLU A 129 -15.05 4.02 -1.25
N ALA A 130 -13.75 4.16 -1.54
CA ALA A 130 -12.73 3.22 -1.09
C ALA A 130 -12.67 3.13 0.44
N PHE A 131 -12.59 4.25 1.15
CA PHE A 131 -12.58 4.27 2.62
C PHE A 131 -13.88 3.72 3.23
N ALA A 132 -15.03 4.01 2.63
CA ALA A 132 -16.31 3.44 3.08
C ALA A 132 -16.31 1.91 2.94
N LEU A 133 -15.76 1.40 1.83
CA LEU A 133 -15.63 -0.02 1.58
C LEU A 133 -14.66 -0.69 2.57
N VAL A 134 -13.49 -0.09 2.83
CA VAL A 134 -12.55 -0.57 3.86
C VAL A 134 -13.27 -0.74 5.20
N LYS A 135 -13.99 0.29 5.66
CA LYS A 135 -14.75 0.23 6.92
C LYS A 135 -15.77 -0.91 6.94
N SER A 136 -16.49 -1.11 5.83
CA SER A 136 -17.49 -2.18 5.70
C SER A 136 -16.85 -3.58 5.80
N LEU A 137 -15.74 -3.81 5.08
CA LEU A 137 -15.04 -5.08 5.04
C LEU A 137 -14.34 -5.42 6.36
N SER A 138 -13.93 -4.38 7.10
CA SER A 138 -13.21 -4.48 8.38
C SER A 138 -14.12 -4.72 9.59
N SER A 139 -15.43 -4.80 9.41
CA SER A 139 -16.37 -4.96 10.53
C SER A 139 -16.05 -6.20 11.38
N GLY A 140 -15.70 -5.98 12.65
CA GLY A 140 -15.37 -7.04 13.61
C GLY A 140 -14.06 -7.78 13.35
N LYS A 141 -13.18 -7.24 12.49
CA LYS A 141 -11.88 -7.84 12.14
C LYS A 141 -10.76 -6.86 12.39
N GLU A 142 -9.66 -7.34 12.98
CA GLU A 142 -8.40 -6.61 12.93
C GLU A 142 -7.97 -6.50 11.47
N THR A 143 -7.70 -5.26 11.01
CA THR A 143 -7.50 -4.98 9.59
C THR A 143 -6.30 -4.06 9.40
N TYR A 144 -5.48 -4.39 8.41
CA TYR A 144 -4.38 -3.57 7.94
C TYR A 144 -4.66 -3.15 6.51
N CYS A 145 -4.69 -1.84 6.26
CA CYS A 145 -4.99 -1.28 4.95
C CYS A 145 -3.80 -0.46 4.44
N LEU A 146 -3.10 -0.98 3.44
CA LEU A 146 -2.06 -0.24 2.73
C LEU A 146 -2.72 0.75 1.78
N ILE A 147 -2.41 2.03 1.97
CA ILE A 147 -2.72 3.10 1.02
C ILE A 147 -1.44 3.31 0.21
N GLU A 148 -1.46 2.85 -1.03
CA GLU A 148 -0.30 2.92 -1.92
C GLU A 148 -0.54 3.94 -3.01
N ASN A 149 0.30 4.97 -3.05
CA ASN A 149 0.24 6.16 -3.89
C ASN A 149 -0.82 7.18 -3.48
N ASP A 150 -0.56 8.45 -3.80
CA ASP A 150 -1.52 9.54 -3.63
C ASP A 150 -2.78 9.27 -4.47
N LEU A 151 -3.92 9.61 -3.89
CA LEU A 151 -5.24 9.45 -4.48
C LEU A 151 -5.80 10.82 -4.93
N PRO A 152 -5.15 11.50 -5.89
CA PRO A 152 -5.67 12.79 -6.33
C PRO A 152 -6.99 12.57 -7.08
N ASP A 153 -8.01 13.33 -6.71
CA ASP A 153 -9.29 13.35 -7.42
C ASP A 153 -9.15 13.75 -8.91
N ILE A 154 -7.98 14.28 -9.29
CA ILE A 154 -7.67 14.84 -10.60
C ILE A 154 -7.41 13.77 -11.69
N TYR A 155 -7.03 12.54 -11.32
CA TYR A 155 -6.73 11.47 -12.31
C TYR A 155 -7.93 10.58 -12.64
N ASN A 156 -9.12 10.94 -12.16
CA ASN A 156 -10.35 10.16 -12.34
C ASN A 156 -11.25 10.66 -13.50
N GLU A 157 -10.76 11.58 -14.37
CA GLU A 157 -11.47 12.03 -15.57
C GLU A 157 -11.15 11.21 -16.82
#